data_afe5c1d25df27defba384d6ab281a1a0
#
_entry.id   afe5c1d25df27defba384d6ab281a1a0
#
_cell.length_a   1.000
_cell.length_b   1.000
_cell.length_c   1.000
_cell.angle_alpha   90.00
_cell.angle_beta   90.00
_cell.angle_gamma   90.00
#
_symmetry.space_group_name_H-M   'P 1'
#
loop_
_entity.id
_entity.type
_entity.pdbx_description
1 polymer ?
#
loop_
_entity_poly.entity_id
_entity_poly.type
_entity_poly.pdbx_seq_one_letter_code
_entity_poly.pdbx_strand_id
1 'polypeptide(L)'
;MPYKILIVDDHALVREGLAALVSALPGGATVHMAGTAAQALEQAELYTPFDAVLLDCGLPDADGGSLIQALSQRTGKAPIVVVSGIESAESIDRMLQLGAAAFVSKTKAGSALIAALKRALTHGTALPPTQVPPQPDPSRDGWGDNAISSLTARQLDVLLMLDQGLTNRDISLQLGLSEKTVKNHVFSLCAALGVTSRLHAVRKARDSGLLKN
;
A
#
# COMPACT_ATOMS: atom_id res chain seq x y z
N MET A 1 15.48 -19.16 16.47
CA MET A 1 16.27 -18.61 15.36
C MET A 1 15.61 -17.32 14.91
N PRO A 2 16.35 -16.31 14.43
CA PRO A 2 15.75 -15.09 13.89
C PRO A 2 14.92 -15.42 12.63
N TYR A 3 13.83 -14.71 12.42
CA TYR A 3 13.02 -14.84 11.21
C TYR A 3 13.80 -14.35 9.99
N LYS A 4 13.66 -15.02 8.85
CA LYS A 4 14.22 -14.59 7.58
C LYS A 4 13.13 -13.91 6.74
N ILE A 5 13.24 -12.61 6.53
CA ILE A 5 12.19 -11.80 5.91
C ILE A 5 12.74 -11.07 4.68
N LEU A 6 12.03 -11.18 3.56
CA LEU A 6 12.29 -10.41 2.34
C LEU A 6 11.41 -9.16 2.33
N ILE A 7 12.02 -8.00 2.15
CA ILE A 7 11.33 -6.70 1.99
C ILE A 7 11.55 -6.19 0.57
N VAL A 8 10.45 -5.93 -0.13
CA VAL A 8 10.43 -5.47 -1.53
C VAL A 8 9.67 -4.16 -1.62
N ASP A 9 10.36 -3.07 -1.92
CA ASP A 9 9.79 -1.72 -2.07
C ASP A 9 10.77 -0.86 -2.89
N ASP A 10 10.33 -0.06 -3.85
CA ASP A 10 11.21 0.80 -4.66
C ASP A 10 11.72 2.04 -3.90
N HIS A 11 11.08 2.39 -2.77
CA HIS A 11 11.47 3.51 -1.92
C HIS A 11 12.48 3.09 -0.84
N ALA A 12 13.75 3.50 -0.97
CA ALA A 12 14.83 3.11 -0.04
C ALA A 12 14.48 3.42 1.43
N LEU A 13 13.95 4.61 1.71
CA LEU A 13 13.60 5.03 3.07
C LEU A 13 12.49 4.17 3.68
N VAL A 14 11.51 3.73 2.87
CA VAL A 14 10.45 2.82 3.31
C VAL A 14 11.03 1.45 3.64
N ARG A 15 11.92 0.91 2.79
CA ARG A 15 12.61 -0.36 3.05
C ARG A 15 13.38 -0.35 4.36
N GLU A 16 14.13 0.72 4.62
CA GLU A 16 14.89 0.89 5.87
C GLU A 16 13.97 0.98 7.09
N GLY A 17 12.88 1.74 6.98
CA GLY A 17 11.86 1.84 8.03
C GLY A 17 11.19 0.50 8.32
N LEU A 18 10.82 -0.26 7.29
CA LEU A 18 10.26 -1.60 7.43
C LEU A 18 11.28 -2.57 8.05
N ALA A 19 12.56 -2.50 7.63
CA ALA A 19 13.63 -3.32 8.20
C ALA A 19 13.83 -3.06 9.69
N ALA A 20 13.80 -1.80 10.12
CA ALA A 20 13.89 -1.44 11.53
C ALA A 20 12.71 -1.99 12.34
N LEU A 21 11.47 -1.88 11.81
CA LEU A 21 10.27 -2.41 12.44
C LEU A 21 10.32 -3.95 12.59
N VAL A 22 10.76 -4.64 11.55
CA VAL A 22 10.84 -6.10 11.54
C VAL A 22 11.95 -6.61 12.45
N SER A 23 13.08 -5.90 12.52
CA SER A 23 14.19 -6.24 13.43
C SER A 23 13.80 -6.16 14.92
N ALA A 24 12.77 -5.38 15.25
CA ALA A 24 12.22 -5.29 16.60
C ALA A 24 11.25 -6.43 16.98
N LEU A 25 11.02 -7.40 16.10
CA LEU A 25 10.20 -8.58 16.41
C LEU A 25 10.85 -9.43 17.51
N PRO A 26 10.04 -10.05 18.39
CA PRO A 26 10.55 -11.03 19.34
C PRO A 26 11.28 -12.17 18.62
N GLY A 27 12.52 -12.43 18.97
CA GLY A 27 13.39 -13.41 18.30
C GLY A 27 14.29 -12.82 17.21
N GLY A 28 14.09 -11.55 16.86
CA GLY A 28 14.86 -10.86 15.82
C GLY A 28 14.51 -11.29 14.39
N ALA A 29 15.05 -10.58 13.42
CA ALA A 29 14.90 -10.95 12.01
C ALA A 29 16.19 -10.71 11.21
N THR A 30 16.49 -11.62 10.30
CA THR A 30 17.45 -11.40 9.20
C THR A 30 16.67 -10.86 8.02
N VAL A 31 17.00 -9.64 7.60
CA VAL A 31 16.26 -8.93 6.56
C VAL A 31 17.05 -8.95 5.25
N HIS A 32 16.39 -9.39 4.19
CA HIS A 32 16.82 -9.24 2.81
C HIS A 32 16.02 -8.13 2.15
N MET A 33 16.65 -7.28 1.37
CA MET A 33 16.00 -6.11 0.77
C MET A 33 16.14 -6.12 -0.76
N ALA A 34 15.05 -5.78 -1.45
CA ALA A 34 15.01 -5.63 -2.89
C ALA A 34 14.29 -4.32 -3.26
N GLY A 35 14.84 -3.56 -4.20
CA GLY A 35 14.25 -2.33 -4.72
C GLY A 35 13.47 -2.52 -6.02
N THR A 36 13.55 -3.71 -6.62
CA THR A 36 12.89 -4.07 -7.88
C THR A 36 12.37 -5.50 -7.83
N ALA A 37 11.43 -5.83 -8.71
CA ALA A 37 10.92 -7.20 -8.83
C ALA A 37 12.03 -8.18 -9.25
N ALA A 38 12.92 -7.78 -10.16
CA ALA A 38 14.04 -8.60 -10.58
C ALA A 38 14.95 -8.95 -9.39
N GLN A 39 15.33 -7.98 -8.56
CA GLN A 39 16.10 -8.21 -7.34
C GLN A 39 15.35 -9.10 -6.35
N ALA A 40 14.03 -8.91 -6.20
CA ALA A 40 13.23 -9.73 -5.28
C ALA A 40 13.22 -11.21 -5.68
N LEU A 41 13.11 -11.51 -6.97
CA LEU A 41 13.17 -12.87 -7.49
C LEU A 41 14.55 -13.49 -7.34
N GLU A 42 15.62 -12.73 -7.59
CA GLU A 42 17.01 -13.16 -7.36
C GLU A 42 17.25 -13.50 -5.87
N GLN A 43 16.83 -12.62 -4.96
CA GLN A 43 16.94 -12.85 -3.51
C GLN A 43 16.11 -14.08 -3.08
N ALA A 44 14.93 -14.26 -3.67
CA ALA A 44 14.09 -15.42 -3.40
C ALA A 44 14.76 -16.73 -3.81
N GLU A 45 15.48 -16.77 -4.93
CA GLU A 45 16.19 -17.95 -5.40
C GLU A 45 17.43 -18.27 -4.56
N LEU A 46 18.21 -17.23 -4.22
CA LEU A 46 19.49 -17.39 -3.52
C LEU A 46 19.33 -17.73 -2.03
N TYR A 47 18.29 -17.23 -1.39
CA TYR A 47 18.16 -17.27 0.08
C TYR A 47 16.92 -18.01 0.60
N THR A 48 16.17 -18.70 -0.25
CA THR A 48 15.03 -19.53 0.20
C THR A 48 15.48 -20.61 1.22
N PRO A 49 14.66 -21.02 2.20
CA PRO A 49 13.30 -20.52 2.48
C PRO A 49 13.27 -19.19 3.26
N PHE A 50 12.22 -18.43 3.04
CA PHE A 50 11.87 -17.27 3.83
C PHE A 50 10.71 -17.60 4.79
N ASP A 51 10.63 -16.87 5.92
CA ASP A 51 9.52 -16.99 6.87
C ASP A 51 8.36 -16.05 6.50
N ALA A 52 8.66 -14.90 5.85
CA ALA A 52 7.65 -14.01 5.30
C ALA A 52 8.24 -13.09 4.21
N VAL A 53 7.36 -12.53 3.38
CA VAL A 53 7.68 -11.48 2.41
C VAL A 53 6.82 -10.26 2.68
N LEU A 54 7.43 -9.07 2.77
CA LEU A 54 6.74 -7.78 2.72
C LEU A 54 6.88 -7.23 1.30
N LEU A 55 5.77 -6.99 0.62
CA LEU A 55 5.76 -6.63 -0.79
C LEU A 55 5.00 -5.33 -1.03
N ASP A 56 5.67 -4.33 -1.59
CA ASP A 56 4.99 -3.23 -2.25
C ASP A 56 4.52 -3.65 -3.65
N CYS A 57 3.24 -3.44 -3.95
CA CYS A 57 2.68 -3.68 -5.27
C CYS A 57 2.87 -2.50 -6.24
N GLY A 58 3.48 -1.40 -5.80
CA GLY A 58 3.73 -0.21 -6.62
C GLY A 58 5.05 -0.22 -7.38
N LEU A 59 5.73 -1.35 -7.52
CA LEU A 59 7.03 -1.46 -8.19
C LEU A 59 6.93 -1.02 -9.66
N PRO A 60 7.94 -0.30 -10.19
CA PRO A 60 7.91 0.21 -11.55
C PRO A 60 8.17 -0.86 -12.62
N ASP A 61 8.78 -1.99 -12.25
CA ASP A 61 9.27 -3.03 -13.16
C ASP A 61 8.39 -4.29 -13.19
N ALA A 62 7.30 -4.34 -12.41
CA ALA A 62 6.38 -5.49 -12.44
C ALA A 62 4.94 -5.13 -12.06
N ASP A 63 3.99 -5.95 -12.52
CA ASP A 63 2.64 -5.99 -11.95
C ASP A 63 2.67 -6.74 -10.62
N GLY A 64 2.16 -6.09 -9.56
CA GLY A 64 2.17 -6.65 -8.22
C GLY A 64 1.49 -8.01 -8.11
N GLY A 65 0.47 -8.28 -8.92
CA GLY A 65 -0.24 -9.56 -8.91
C GLY A 65 0.60 -10.70 -9.46
N SER A 66 1.28 -10.50 -10.59
CA SER A 66 2.20 -11.50 -11.16
C SER A 66 3.40 -11.76 -10.25
N LEU A 67 3.88 -10.73 -9.56
CA LEU A 67 5.00 -10.85 -8.63
C LEU A 67 4.63 -11.65 -7.38
N ILE A 68 3.41 -11.50 -6.84
CA ILE A 68 2.92 -12.33 -5.73
C ILE A 68 3.01 -13.81 -6.09
N GLN A 69 2.52 -14.22 -7.26
CA GLN A 69 2.56 -15.60 -7.72
C GLN A 69 3.99 -16.11 -7.90
N ALA A 70 4.84 -15.29 -8.53
CA ALA A 70 6.24 -15.65 -8.79
C ALA A 70 7.05 -15.81 -7.47
N LEU A 71 6.85 -14.93 -6.50
CA LEU A 71 7.49 -15.01 -5.18
C LEU A 71 6.98 -16.19 -4.36
N SER A 72 5.66 -16.43 -4.37
CA SER A 72 5.08 -17.57 -3.65
C SER A 72 5.70 -18.92 -4.06
N GLN A 73 6.03 -19.08 -5.35
CA GLN A 73 6.68 -20.27 -5.87
C GLN A 73 8.14 -20.42 -5.43
N ARG A 74 8.86 -19.28 -5.26
CA ARG A 74 10.32 -19.25 -5.02
C ARG A 74 10.71 -19.13 -3.56
N THR A 75 9.85 -18.59 -2.71
CA THR A 75 10.16 -18.33 -1.29
C THR A 75 9.85 -19.48 -0.35
N GLY A 76 9.55 -20.69 -0.86
CA GLY A 76 9.18 -21.85 -0.05
C GLY A 76 7.78 -21.75 0.55
N LYS A 77 6.85 -21.07 -0.14
CA LYS A 77 5.49 -20.76 0.31
C LYS A 77 5.43 -19.81 1.51
N ALA A 78 6.42 -18.95 1.66
CA ALA A 78 6.39 -17.89 2.67
C ALA A 78 5.13 -17.02 2.51
N PRO A 79 4.43 -16.67 3.58
CA PRO A 79 3.30 -15.76 3.51
C PRO A 79 3.74 -14.38 3.00
N ILE A 80 2.99 -13.85 2.02
CA ILE A 80 3.24 -12.55 1.41
C ILE A 80 2.29 -11.55 2.05
N VAL A 81 2.83 -10.58 2.77
CA VAL A 81 2.09 -9.43 3.30
C VAL A 81 2.29 -8.25 2.36
N VAL A 82 1.23 -7.83 1.70
CA VAL A 82 1.25 -6.67 0.81
C VAL A 82 1.21 -5.39 1.64
N VAL A 83 2.14 -4.48 1.37
CA VAL A 83 2.23 -3.14 2.00
C VAL A 83 2.12 -2.10 0.89
N SER A 84 0.96 -1.46 0.74
CA SER A 84 0.70 -0.59 -0.41
C SER A 84 0.03 0.73 0.00
N GLY A 85 0.29 1.80 -0.77
CA GLY A 85 -0.44 3.06 -0.66
C GLY A 85 -1.80 3.03 -1.36
N ILE A 86 -2.14 1.95 -2.08
CA ILE A 86 -3.40 1.79 -2.80
C ILE A 86 -4.39 1.07 -1.88
N GLU A 87 -5.52 1.69 -1.58
CA GLU A 87 -6.52 1.20 -0.61
C GLU A 87 -7.89 0.89 -1.26
N SER A 88 -7.97 0.70 -2.59
CA SER A 88 -9.26 0.31 -3.18
C SER A 88 -9.62 -1.12 -2.79
N ALA A 89 -10.87 -1.33 -2.39
CA ALA A 89 -11.38 -2.66 -2.01
C ALA A 89 -11.14 -3.70 -3.12
N GLU A 90 -11.36 -3.32 -4.37
CA GLU A 90 -11.12 -4.18 -5.54
C GLU A 90 -9.65 -4.60 -5.67
N SER A 91 -8.70 -3.67 -5.46
CA SER A 91 -7.27 -4.00 -5.51
C SER A 91 -6.86 -4.91 -4.36
N ILE A 92 -7.39 -4.66 -3.16
CA ILE A 92 -7.15 -5.49 -1.98
C ILE A 92 -7.66 -6.91 -2.24
N ASP A 93 -8.93 -7.06 -2.65
CA ASP A 93 -9.54 -8.37 -2.92
C ASP A 93 -8.76 -9.13 -4.01
N ARG A 94 -8.35 -8.44 -5.07
CA ARG A 94 -7.52 -9.04 -6.13
C ARG A 94 -6.19 -9.57 -5.59
N MET A 95 -5.46 -8.80 -4.76
CA MET A 95 -4.18 -9.24 -4.19
C MET A 95 -4.35 -10.46 -3.28
N LEU A 96 -5.42 -10.48 -2.48
CA LEU A 96 -5.75 -11.61 -1.63
C LEU A 96 -6.11 -12.86 -2.44
N GLN A 97 -6.89 -12.72 -3.53
CA GLN A 97 -7.21 -13.82 -4.46
C GLN A 97 -5.95 -14.36 -5.16
N LEU A 98 -4.94 -13.53 -5.40
CA LEU A 98 -3.67 -13.92 -6.01
C LEU A 98 -2.69 -14.58 -5.01
N GLY A 99 -3.09 -14.74 -3.74
CA GLY A 99 -2.35 -15.49 -2.75
C GLY A 99 -1.62 -14.64 -1.70
N ALA A 100 -1.88 -13.33 -1.63
CA ALA A 100 -1.39 -12.53 -0.51
C ALA A 100 -2.04 -13.01 0.81
N ALA A 101 -1.23 -13.18 1.86
CA ALA A 101 -1.69 -13.59 3.18
C ALA A 101 -2.38 -12.45 3.93
N ALA A 102 -1.97 -11.22 3.67
CA ALA A 102 -2.58 -10.01 4.25
C ALA A 102 -2.27 -8.78 3.40
N PHE A 103 -3.10 -7.74 3.58
CA PHE A 103 -2.87 -6.41 3.02
C PHE A 103 -2.77 -5.39 4.17
N VAL A 104 -1.79 -4.51 4.10
CA VAL A 104 -1.57 -3.42 5.06
C VAL A 104 -1.35 -2.13 4.28
N SER A 105 -2.10 -1.09 4.65
CA SER A 105 -1.88 0.24 4.07
C SER A 105 -0.58 0.87 4.57
N LYS A 106 0.21 1.47 3.67
CA LYS A 106 1.42 2.24 4.03
C LYS A 106 1.12 3.40 4.99
N THR A 107 -0.10 3.94 4.97
CA THR A 107 -0.52 5.04 5.86
C THR A 107 -0.73 4.59 7.30
N LYS A 108 -0.95 3.28 7.54
CA LYS A 108 -1.21 2.69 8.86
C LYS A 108 -0.09 1.70 9.28
N ALA A 109 1.09 1.81 8.68
CA ALA A 109 2.09 0.76 8.63
C ALA A 109 2.63 0.25 9.98
N GLY A 110 2.77 1.04 11.00
CA GLY A 110 3.47 0.64 12.22
C GLY A 110 2.89 -0.60 12.93
N SER A 111 1.90 -0.39 13.79
CA SER A 111 1.31 -1.47 14.61
C SER A 111 0.50 -2.48 13.79
N ALA A 112 -0.20 -2.02 12.75
CA ALA A 112 -0.99 -2.88 11.86
C ALA A 112 -0.09 -3.85 11.08
N LEU A 113 1.06 -3.39 10.59
CA LEU A 113 2.03 -4.24 9.90
C LEU A 113 2.58 -5.32 10.82
N ILE A 114 3.01 -4.94 12.04
CA ILE A 114 3.54 -5.91 13.02
C ILE A 114 2.48 -6.94 13.39
N ALA A 115 1.22 -6.54 13.55
CA ALA A 115 0.12 -7.47 13.83
C ALA A 115 -0.13 -8.43 12.65
N ALA A 116 -0.18 -7.93 11.42
CA ALA A 116 -0.35 -8.73 10.21
C ALA A 116 0.82 -9.71 10.01
N LEU A 117 2.05 -9.24 10.20
CA LEU A 117 3.25 -10.04 10.06
C LEU A 117 3.33 -11.15 11.13
N LYS A 118 3.04 -10.85 12.40
CA LYS A 118 2.98 -11.85 13.47
C LYS A 118 1.96 -12.95 13.15
N ARG A 119 0.77 -12.58 12.67
CA ARG A 119 -0.25 -13.55 12.26
C ARG A 119 0.24 -14.43 11.09
N ALA A 120 0.84 -13.82 10.08
CA ALA A 120 1.40 -14.52 8.94
C ALA A 120 2.49 -15.51 9.36
N LEU A 121 3.40 -15.12 10.24
CA LEU A 121 4.47 -15.97 10.78
C LEU A 121 3.93 -17.13 11.65
N THR A 122 2.80 -16.93 12.35
CA THR A 122 2.23 -17.97 13.24
C THR A 122 1.39 -18.98 12.49
N HIS A 123 0.65 -18.56 11.46
CA HIS A 123 -0.36 -19.38 10.79
C HIS A 123 -0.01 -19.71 9.32
N GLY A 124 1.06 -19.13 8.79
CA GLY A 124 1.46 -19.30 7.38
C GLY A 124 0.38 -18.78 6.40
N THR A 125 0.34 -19.39 5.22
CA THR A 125 -0.67 -19.10 4.18
C THR A 125 -2.03 -19.77 4.40
N ALA A 126 -2.20 -20.51 5.50
CA ALA A 126 -3.41 -21.31 5.77
C ALA A 126 -4.60 -20.50 6.30
N LEU A 127 -4.41 -19.21 6.59
CA LEU A 127 -5.52 -18.35 6.98
C LEU A 127 -6.24 -17.82 5.73
N PRO A 128 -7.59 -17.71 5.79
CA PRO A 128 -8.30 -16.92 4.80
C PRO A 128 -7.69 -15.50 4.80
N PRO A 129 -7.50 -14.90 3.62
CA PRO A 129 -6.93 -13.57 3.51
C PRO A 129 -7.68 -12.62 4.44
N THR A 130 -6.97 -12.13 5.45
CA THR A 130 -7.57 -11.22 6.40
C THR A 130 -7.24 -9.81 5.96
N GLN A 131 -8.24 -9.12 5.45
CA GLN A 131 -8.25 -7.68 5.57
C GLN A 131 -8.07 -7.39 7.05
N VAL A 132 -6.94 -6.80 7.46
CA VAL A 132 -6.90 -6.19 8.79
C VAL A 132 -7.90 -5.05 8.71
N PRO A 133 -9.11 -5.21 9.30
CA PRO A 133 -10.05 -4.10 9.25
C PRO A 133 -9.34 -2.91 9.88
N PRO A 134 -9.55 -1.70 9.38
CA PRO A 134 -9.13 -0.52 10.10
C PRO A 134 -9.65 -0.69 11.52
N GLN A 135 -8.75 -0.76 12.51
CA GLN A 135 -9.20 -0.70 13.89
C GLN A 135 -10.01 0.58 13.99
N PRO A 136 -11.25 0.52 14.47
CA PRO A 136 -12.02 1.73 14.69
C PRO A 136 -11.17 2.58 15.64
N ASP A 137 -10.74 3.74 15.16
CA ASP A 137 -10.25 4.79 16.01
C ASP A 137 -11.42 5.12 16.93
N PRO A 138 -11.33 4.88 18.25
CA PRO A 138 -12.46 5.10 19.17
C PRO A 138 -12.92 6.56 19.22
N SER A 139 -12.29 7.47 18.47
CA SER A 139 -12.66 8.87 18.33
C SER A 139 -13.43 9.19 17.04
N ARG A 140 -13.83 8.18 16.22
CA ARG A 140 -14.57 8.39 14.97
C ARG A 140 -15.99 7.81 15.00
N ASP A 141 -16.80 8.28 15.91
CA ASP A 141 -18.24 8.26 15.75
C ASP A 141 -18.64 9.42 14.81
N GLY A 142 -19.02 9.11 13.58
CA GLY A 142 -19.53 10.13 12.64
C GLY A 142 -19.31 9.82 11.17
N TRP A 143 -19.95 8.80 10.62
CA TRP A 143 -20.10 8.62 9.18
C TRP A 143 -21.19 9.58 8.66
N GLY A 144 -20.78 10.77 8.26
CA GLY A 144 -21.72 11.72 7.66
C GLY A 144 -21.07 12.91 6.96
N ASP A 145 -20.20 13.67 7.62
CA ASP A 145 -19.72 14.95 7.09
C ASP A 145 -18.18 15.16 7.14
N ASN A 146 -17.39 14.20 7.58
CA ASN A 146 -15.96 14.37 7.85
C ASN A 146 -15.00 13.83 6.77
N ALA A 147 -15.49 13.30 5.64
CA ALA A 147 -14.59 12.83 4.56
C ALA A 147 -13.76 13.96 3.95
N ILE A 148 -14.24 15.19 4.08
CA ILE A 148 -13.63 16.40 3.52
C ILE A 148 -12.51 16.95 4.40
N SER A 149 -12.66 16.86 5.73
CA SER A 149 -11.62 17.28 6.69
C SER A 149 -10.44 16.32 6.78
N SER A 150 -10.50 15.16 6.12
CA SER A 150 -9.44 14.15 6.10
C SER A 150 -8.49 14.23 4.89
N LEU A 151 -8.74 15.17 3.95
CA LEU A 151 -7.85 15.36 2.80
C LEU A 151 -6.51 15.96 3.25
N THR A 152 -5.41 15.36 2.77
CA THR A 152 -4.09 15.96 2.96
C THR A 152 -3.95 17.25 2.15
N ALA A 153 -3.06 18.15 2.56
CA ALA A 153 -2.77 19.40 1.82
C ALA A 153 -2.46 19.09 0.34
N ARG A 154 -1.72 18.02 0.06
CA ARG A 154 -1.37 17.62 -1.30
C ARG A 154 -2.56 17.10 -2.12
N GLN A 155 -3.48 16.39 -1.49
CA GLN A 155 -4.73 15.97 -2.15
C GLN A 155 -5.64 17.17 -2.45
N LEU A 156 -5.63 18.17 -1.58
CA LEU A 156 -6.36 19.40 -1.81
C LEU A 156 -5.78 20.20 -2.99
N ASP A 157 -4.44 20.32 -3.08
CA ASP A 157 -3.76 20.96 -4.23
C ASP A 157 -4.16 20.25 -5.53
N VAL A 158 -4.10 18.92 -5.56
CA VAL A 158 -4.48 18.14 -6.73
C VAL A 158 -5.96 18.30 -7.05
N LEU A 159 -6.85 18.33 -6.07
CA LEU A 159 -8.29 18.54 -6.26
C LEU A 159 -8.60 19.90 -6.90
N LEU A 160 -7.96 20.99 -6.43
CA LEU A 160 -8.08 22.33 -6.98
C LEU A 160 -7.65 22.37 -8.46
N MET A 161 -6.57 21.67 -8.80
CA MET A 161 -6.08 21.60 -10.18
C MET A 161 -6.99 20.74 -11.07
N LEU A 162 -7.58 19.66 -10.52
CA LEU A 162 -8.59 18.86 -11.21
C LEU A 162 -9.86 19.67 -11.49
N ASP A 163 -10.25 20.57 -10.60
CA ASP A 163 -11.39 21.46 -10.75
C ASP A 163 -11.18 22.47 -11.88
N GLN A 164 -9.93 22.89 -12.10
CA GLN A 164 -9.51 23.73 -13.23
C GLN A 164 -9.43 22.96 -14.55
N GLY A 165 -9.69 21.66 -14.56
CA GLY A 165 -9.65 20.80 -15.75
C GLY A 165 -8.25 20.36 -16.18
N LEU A 166 -7.22 20.59 -15.36
CA LEU A 166 -5.83 20.25 -15.69
C LEU A 166 -5.64 18.73 -15.84
N THR A 167 -4.83 18.33 -16.81
CA THR A 167 -4.46 16.92 -16.99
C THR A 167 -3.41 16.49 -15.95
N ASN A 168 -3.20 15.18 -15.78
CA ASN A 168 -2.14 14.68 -14.87
C ASN A 168 -0.75 15.20 -15.27
N ARG A 169 -0.53 15.40 -16.58
CA ARG A 169 0.70 15.99 -17.11
C ARG A 169 0.86 17.46 -16.68
N ASP A 170 -0.21 18.26 -16.81
CA ASP A 170 -0.17 19.67 -16.41
C ASP A 170 0.06 19.79 -14.91
N ILE A 171 -0.64 18.98 -14.11
CA ILE A 171 -0.47 18.93 -12.66
C ILE A 171 0.95 18.50 -12.29
N SER A 172 1.53 17.52 -13.00
CA SER A 172 2.90 17.07 -12.75
C SER A 172 3.93 18.16 -12.96
N LEU A 173 3.76 18.96 -14.01
CA LEU A 173 4.62 20.12 -14.30
C LEU A 173 4.50 21.20 -13.23
N GLN A 174 3.27 21.55 -12.83
CA GLN A 174 3.05 22.60 -11.83
C GLN A 174 3.55 22.20 -10.43
N LEU A 175 3.45 20.93 -10.09
CA LEU A 175 3.80 20.42 -8.77
C LEU A 175 5.24 19.88 -8.66
N GLY A 176 6.00 19.85 -9.78
CA GLY A 176 7.34 19.28 -9.82
C GLY A 176 7.36 17.77 -9.54
N LEU A 177 6.31 17.03 -9.94
CA LEU A 177 6.14 15.60 -9.70
C LEU A 177 6.18 14.81 -11.01
N SER A 178 6.29 13.48 -10.91
CA SER A 178 6.03 12.59 -12.06
C SER A 178 4.52 12.48 -12.33
N GLU A 179 4.11 12.23 -13.60
CA GLU A 179 2.71 11.95 -13.93
C GLU A 179 2.17 10.74 -13.16
N LYS A 180 3.02 9.73 -12.91
CA LYS A 180 2.69 8.54 -12.09
C LYS A 180 2.34 8.95 -10.66
N THR A 181 3.12 9.86 -10.07
CA THR A 181 2.87 10.38 -8.71
C THR A 181 1.54 11.14 -8.65
N VAL A 182 1.25 11.97 -9.66
CA VAL A 182 -0.04 12.68 -9.76
C VAL A 182 -1.20 11.69 -9.90
N LYS A 183 -1.05 10.65 -10.74
CA LYS A 183 -2.06 9.60 -10.89
C LYS A 183 -2.37 8.91 -9.55
N ASN A 184 -1.35 8.64 -8.73
CA ASN A 184 -1.52 8.09 -7.40
C ASN A 184 -2.26 9.05 -6.45
N HIS A 185 -1.94 10.36 -6.50
CA HIS A 185 -2.67 11.36 -5.72
C HIS A 185 -4.14 11.47 -6.13
N VAL A 186 -4.44 11.46 -7.44
CA VAL A 186 -5.83 11.44 -7.94
C VAL A 186 -6.57 10.21 -7.48
N PHE A 187 -5.91 9.05 -7.52
CA PHE A 187 -6.51 7.80 -7.06
C PHE A 187 -6.81 7.84 -5.56
N SER A 188 -5.84 8.23 -4.72
CA SER A 188 -6.03 8.35 -3.27
C SER A 188 -7.08 9.40 -2.90
N LEU A 189 -7.18 10.49 -3.67
CA LEU A 189 -8.21 11.51 -3.54
C LEU A 189 -9.61 10.93 -3.81
N CYS A 190 -9.77 10.16 -4.91
CA CYS A 190 -11.02 9.51 -5.23
C CYS A 190 -11.42 8.52 -4.12
N ALA A 191 -10.49 7.75 -3.60
CA ALA A 191 -10.72 6.82 -2.50
C ALA A 191 -11.13 7.54 -1.21
N ALA A 192 -10.45 8.64 -0.84
CA ALA A 192 -10.78 9.45 0.33
C ALA A 192 -12.18 10.06 0.23
N LEU A 193 -12.59 10.46 -0.97
CA LEU A 193 -13.91 11.00 -1.25
C LEU A 193 -14.97 9.91 -1.50
N GLY A 194 -14.61 8.63 -1.53
CA GLY A 194 -15.56 7.53 -1.79
C GLY A 194 -16.19 7.58 -3.19
N VAL A 195 -15.41 7.97 -4.20
CA VAL A 195 -15.85 8.08 -5.60
C VAL A 195 -14.92 7.31 -6.54
N THR A 196 -15.43 6.94 -7.73
CA THR A 196 -14.71 6.08 -8.68
C THR A 196 -13.99 6.84 -9.80
N SER A 197 -14.20 8.15 -9.93
CA SER A 197 -13.59 8.93 -11.01
C SER A 197 -13.23 10.35 -10.58
N ARG A 198 -12.24 10.95 -11.28
CA ARG A 198 -11.82 12.35 -11.08
C ARG A 198 -12.95 13.34 -11.21
N LEU A 199 -13.87 13.10 -12.17
CA LEU A 199 -15.03 13.97 -12.41
C LEU A 199 -15.99 13.92 -11.23
N HIS A 200 -16.24 12.72 -10.69
CA HIS A 200 -17.07 12.56 -9.50
C HIS A 200 -16.39 13.15 -8.25
N ALA A 201 -15.04 13.11 -8.16
CA ALA A 201 -14.30 13.75 -7.06
C ALA A 201 -14.51 15.27 -7.05
N VAL A 202 -14.37 15.91 -8.20
CA VAL A 202 -14.59 17.36 -8.35
C VAL A 202 -16.05 17.70 -8.03
N ARG A 203 -17.02 16.96 -8.59
CA ARG A 203 -18.46 17.19 -8.33
C ARG A 203 -18.76 17.07 -6.84
N LYS A 204 -18.34 15.99 -6.19
CA LYS A 204 -18.57 15.78 -4.76
C LYS A 204 -17.95 16.87 -3.90
N ALA A 205 -16.76 17.36 -4.27
CA ALA A 205 -16.09 18.46 -3.58
C ALA A 205 -16.85 19.79 -3.72
N ARG A 206 -17.47 20.05 -4.88
CA ARG A 206 -18.34 21.22 -5.09
C ARG A 206 -19.65 21.09 -4.30
N ASP A 207 -20.31 19.93 -4.38
CA ASP A 207 -21.59 19.65 -3.68
C ASP A 207 -21.43 19.79 -2.15
N SER A 208 -20.23 19.54 -1.62
CA SER A 208 -19.91 19.65 -0.21
C SER A 208 -19.36 21.03 0.21
N GLY A 209 -19.26 21.97 -0.72
CA GLY A 209 -18.79 23.34 -0.43
C GLY A 209 -17.27 23.47 -0.24
N LEU A 210 -16.49 22.42 -0.50
CA LEU A 210 -15.04 22.43 -0.41
C LEU A 210 -14.41 23.25 -1.56
N LEU A 211 -15.03 23.20 -2.73
CA LEU A 211 -14.70 24.04 -3.88
C LEU A 211 -15.79 25.11 -4.02
N LYS A 212 -15.38 26.38 -4.09
CA LYS A 212 -16.29 27.49 -4.38
C LYS A 212 -16.56 27.52 -5.89
N ASN A 213 -17.81 27.78 -6.25
CA ASN A 213 -18.21 28.06 -7.63
C ASN A 213 -17.49 29.32 -8.14
#